data_3ba65c0cb7388c2dc8526e9f406f14ec
#
_entry.id   3ba65c0cb7388c2dc8526e9f406f14ec
#
_cell.length_a   1.000
_cell.length_b   1.000
_cell.length_c   1.000
_cell.angle_alpha   90.00
_cell.angle_beta   90.00
_cell.angle_gamma   90.00
#
_symmetry.space_group_name_H-M   'P 1'
#
loop_
_entity.id
_entity.type
_entity.pdbx_description
1 polymer ?
#
loop_
_entity_poly.entity_id
_entity_poly.type
_entity_poly.pdbx_seq_one_letter_code
_entity_poly.pdbx_strand_id
1 'polypeptide(L)'
;MTVITISTVGYSELHDMTEAGRMFSVLLILVSFGSLAYCGSLIFGFILEGGIVTFMRKMKMEQQINQLQKHFIVCGFGRKGKAVCRHFAIHSMPFVVIEKNHDHLETARDLGYLVLSGDAGEDAILEKAGIQKAVGLIAILGVDAENVFLIPVSYTHLTLPTS
;
A
#
# COMPACT_ATOMS: atom_id res chain seq x y z
N MET A 1 27.29 -21.27 27.90
CA MET A 1 28.09 -21.55 26.69
C MET A 1 27.29 -21.34 25.41
N THR A 2 26.07 -21.86 25.26
CA THR A 2 25.23 -21.81 24.05
C THR A 2 24.98 -20.37 23.52
N VAL A 3 24.69 -19.42 24.39
CA VAL A 3 24.38 -18.01 24.01
C VAL A 3 25.60 -17.30 23.43
N ILE A 4 26.79 -17.56 23.94
CA ILE A 4 28.06 -16.93 23.48
C ILE A 4 28.48 -17.45 22.10
N THR A 5 28.18 -18.72 21.81
CA THR A 5 28.49 -19.34 20.51
C THR A 5 27.53 -18.83 19.42
N ILE A 6 26.25 -18.65 19.75
CA ILE A 6 25.23 -18.13 18.82
C ILE A 6 25.45 -16.64 18.50
N SER A 7 25.96 -15.88 19.47
CA SER A 7 26.26 -14.43 19.29
C SER A 7 27.59 -14.13 18.56
N THR A 8 28.30 -15.14 18.09
CA THR A 8 29.61 -15.03 17.39
C THR A 8 30.72 -14.27 18.14
N VAL A 9 30.60 -14.09 19.46
CA VAL A 9 31.55 -13.32 20.29
C VAL A 9 32.84 -14.09 20.61
N GLY A 10 32.85 -15.45 20.49
CA GLY A 10 34.08 -16.24 20.46
C GLY A 10 35.03 -16.08 21.66
N TYR A 11 34.51 -16.06 22.88
CA TYR A 11 35.36 -16.06 24.07
C TYR A 11 36.08 -17.42 24.22
N SER A 12 37.36 -17.38 24.49
CA SER A 12 38.23 -18.58 24.62
C SER A 12 37.65 -19.61 25.62
N GLU A 13 37.79 -20.88 25.25
CA GLU A 13 37.35 -22.02 26.07
C GLU A 13 38.11 -22.05 27.40
N LEU A 14 37.38 -21.98 28.50
CA LEU A 14 37.89 -22.03 29.89
C LEU A 14 38.06 -23.48 30.43
N HIS A 15 37.64 -24.49 29.66
CA HIS A 15 37.69 -25.90 30.05
C HIS A 15 37.85 -26.79 28.84
N ASP A 16 38.63 -27.89 29.00
CA ASP A 16 38.76 -28.93 27.96
C ASP A 16 37.43 -29.59 27.68
N MET A 17 36.90 -29.39 26.49
CA MET A 17 35.66 -30.01 26.03
C MET A 17 35.88 -31.46 25.70
N THR A 18 34.96 -32.35 26.12
CA THR A 18 34.90 -33.74 25.69
C THR A 18 34.59 -33.79 24.18
N GLU A 19 35.03 -34.89 23.50
CA GLU A 19 34.76 -35.08 22.06
C GLU A 19 33.25 -34.96 21.71
N ALA A 20 32.38 -35.51 22.55
CA ALA A 20 30.95 -35.38 22.41
C ALA A 20 30.47 -33.91 22.50
N GLY A 21 31.07 -33.08 23.35
CA GLY A 21 30.79 -31.67 23.47
C GLY A 21 31.19 -30.87 22.24
N ARG A 22 32.31 -31.23 21.59
CA ARG A 22 32.74 -30.62 20.32
C ARG A 22 31.77 -30.93 19.19
N MET A 23 31.37 -32.20 19.03
CA MET A 23 30.38 -32.59 18.01
C MET A 23 29.06 -31.89 18.20
N PHE A 24 28.59 -31.77 19.45
CA PHE A 24 27.35 -31.03 19.77
C PHE A 24 27.48 -29.55 19.41
N SER A 25 28.61 -28.89 19.72
CA SER A 25 28.85 -27.49 19.38
C SER A 25 28.85 -27.24 17.88
N VAL A 26 29.52 -28.14 17.09
CA VAL A 26 29.54 -28.05 15.62
C VAL A 26 28.11 -28.15 15.05
N LEU A 27 27.32 -29.12 15.52
CA LEU A 27 25.93 -29.29 15.09
C LEU A 27 25.11 -28.06 15.42
N LEU A 28 25.29 -27.49 16.60
CA LEU A 28 24.59 -26.28 17.07
C LEU A 28 24.95 -25.06 16.19
N ILE A 29 26.21 -24.91 15.82
CA ILE A 29 26.68 -23.85 14.92
C ILE A 29 26.02 -23.99 13.53
N LEU A 30 26.02 -25.20 12.98
CA LEU A 30 25.44 -25.46 11.66
C LEU A 30 23.94 -25.16 11.63
N VAL A 31 23.20 -25.57 12.67
CA VAL A 31 21.76 -25.29 12.79
C VAL A 31 21.52 -23.78 12.93
N SER A 32 22.33 -23.09 13.74
CA SER A 32 22.21 -21.66 13.96
C SER A 32 22.47 -20.85 12.68
N PHE A 33 23.55 -21.17 11.95
CA PHE A 33 23.85 -20.52 10.66
C PHE A 33 22.78 -20.82 9.60
N GLY A 34 22.32 -22.08 9.53
CA GLY A 34 21.24 -22.45 8.61
C GLY A 34 19.94 -21.70 8.90
N SER A 35 19.58 -21.60 10.16
CA SER A 35 18.40 -20.84 10.61
C SER A 35 18.52 -19.35 10.28
N LEU A 36 19.69 -18.74 10.54
CA LEU A 36 19.92 -17.32 10.26
C LEU A 36 19.87 -17.03 8.76
N ALA A 37 20.50 -17.88 7.93
CA ALA A 37 20.47 -17.74 6.48
C ALA A 37 19.06 -17.90 5.92
N TYR A 38 18.26 -18.83 6.45
CA TYR A 38 16.86 -19.02 6.07
C TYR A 38 16.01 -17.80 6.40
N CYS A 39 16.08 -17.30 7.64
CA CYS A 39 15.38 -16.08 8.04
C CYS A 39 15.81 -14.86 7.20
N GLY A 40 17.11 -14.72 6.95
CA GLY A 40 17.64 -13.65 6.08
C GLY A 40 17.09 -13.71 4.67
N SER A 41 16.96 -14.90 4.09
CA SER A 41 16.38 -15.12 2.76
C SER A 41 14.90 -14.70 2.70
N LEU A 42 14.12 -15.03 3.74
CA LEU A 42 12.70 -14.63 3.82
C LEU A 42 12.55 -13.10 3.89
N ILE A 43 13.37 -12.45 4.74
CA ILE A 43 13.35 -10.99 4.89
C ILE A 43 13.77 -10.33 3.58
N PHE A 44 14.81 -10.84 2.94
CA PHE A 44 15.30 -10.33 1.67
C PHE A 44 14.28 -10.46 0.54
N GLY A 45 13.57 -11.61 0.46
CA GLY A 45 12.45 -11.82 -0.46
C GLY A 45 11.35 -10.77 -0.25
N PHE A 46 10.94 -10.55 1.01
CA PHE A 46 9.92 -9.57 1.34
C PHE A 46 10.31 -8.12 0.98
N ILE A 47 11.60 -7.77 1.12
CA ILE A 47 12.14 -6.46 0.72
C ILE A 47 12.13 -6.32 -0.81
N LEU A 48 12.55 -7.37 -1.55
CA LEU A 48 12.58 -7.36 -3.01
C LEU A 48 11.20 -7.27 -3.65
N GLU A 49 10.19 -7.86 -3.04
CA GLU A 49 8.78 -7.74 -3.46
C GLU A 49 8.21 -6.33 -3.27
N GLY A 50 9.00 -5.39 -2.76
CA GLY A 50 8.61 -3.98 -2.61
C GLY A 50 7.53 -3.73 -1.56
N GLY A 51 7.22 -4.71 -0.71
CA GLY A 51 6.16 -4.62 0.30
C GLY A 51 6.31 -3.41 1.22
N ILE A 52 7.52 -3.14 1.69
CA ILE A 52 7.81 -1.98 2.56
C ILE A 52 7.65 -0.66 1.80
N VAL A 53 8.18 -0.59 0.57
CA VAL A 53 8.11 0.63 -0.26
C VAL A 53 6.67 0.94 -0.63
N THR A 54 5.89 -0.07 -1.00
CA THR A 54 4.46 0.06 -1.32
C THR A 54 3.65 0.52 -0.10
N PHE A 55 3.94 -0.04 1.08
CA PHE A 55 3.30 0.36 2.33
C PHE A 55 3.61 1.81 2.70
N MET A 56 4.87 2.23 2.64
CA MET A 56 5.27 3.61 2.91
C MET A 56 4.66 4.60 1.90
N ARG A 57 4.62 4.23 0.62
CA ARG A 57 3.96 5.03 -0.43
C ARG A 57 2.47 5.19 -0.14
N LYS A 58 1.78 4.12 0.28
CA LYS A 58 0.36 4.15 0.65
C LYS A 58 0.11 5.12 1.81
N MET A 59 0.89 5.03 2.88
CA MET A 59 0.75 5.94 4.03
C MET A 59 0.99 7.40 3.65
N LYS A 60 2.02 7.67 2.85
CA LYS A 60 2.31 9.03 2.38
C LYS A 60 1.17 9.57 1.50
N MET A 61 0.60 8.72 0.66
CA MET A 61 -0.52 9.09 -0.22
C MET A 61 -1.78 9.38 0.58
N GLU A 62 -2.11 8.58 1.59
CA GLU A 62 -3.24 8.84 2.50
C GLU A 62 -3.06 10.16 3.27
N GLN A 63 -1.85 10.48 3.71
CA GLN A 63 -1.56 11.77 4.34
C GLN A 63 -1.77 12.95 3.38
N GLN A 64 -1.34 12.82 2.13
CA GLN A 64 -1.55 13.85 1.11
C GLN A 64 -3.03 14.05 0.80
N ILE A 65 -3.80 12.96 0.70
CA ILE A 65 -5.24 13.02 0.48
C ILE A 65 -5.95 13.73 1.65
N ASN A 66 -5.57 13.42 2.88
CA ASN A 66 -6.16 14.06 4.07
C ASN A 66 -5.92 15.57 4.14
N GLN A 67 -4.85 16.07 3.53
CA GLN A 67 -4.51 17.49 3.45
C GLN A 67 -5.24 18.22 2.30
N LEU A 68 -5.78 17.48 1.33
CA LEU A 68 -6.51 18.09 0.22
C LEU A 68 -7.79 18.79 0.70
N GLN A 69 -8.05 19.91 0.06
CA GLN A 69 -9.29 20.66 0.20
C GLN A 69 -9.75 21.10 -1.19
N LYS A 70 -11.05 21.18 -1.37
CA LYS A 70 -11.67 21.60 -2.64
C LYS A 70 -11.17 20.79 -3.85
N HIS A 71 -11.03 19.48 -3.68
CA HIS A 71 -10.61 18.54 -4.71
C HIS A 71 -11.79 17.79 -5.31
N PHE A 72 -11.58 17.13 -6.44
CA PHE A 72 -12.54 16.24 -7.06
C PHE A 72 -12.23 14.79 -6.70
N ILE A 73 -13.27 13.96 -6.57
CA ILE A 73 -13.15 12.52 -6.39
C ILE A 73 -13.58 11.86 -7.69
N VAL A 74 -12.70 11.06 -8.29
CA VAL A 74 -12.96 10.33 -9.53
C VAL A 74 -13.08 8.85 -9.20
N CYS A 75 -14.28 8.30 -9.34
CA CYS A 75 -14.58 6.90 -9.08
C CYS A 75 -14.45 6.09 -10.37
N GLY A 76 -13.36 5.29 -10.46
CA GLY A 76 -12.99 4.48 -11.60
C GLY A 76 -11.90 5.11 -12.48
N PHE A 77 -10.87 4.29 -12.82
CA PHE A 77 -9.73 4.70 -13.65
C PHE A 77 -9.64 3.88 -14.95
N GLY A 78 -10.79 3.52 -15.51
CA GLY A 78 -10.90 2.92 -16.82
C GLY A 78 -10.62 3.92 -17.95
N ARG A 79 -11.02 3.60 -19.17
CA ARG A 79 -10.78 4.46 -20.36
C ARG A 79 -11.28 5.90 -20.19
N LYS A 80 -12.52 6.07 -19.69
CA LYS A 80 -13.10 7.41 -19.47
C LYS A 80 -12.48 8.11 -18.25
N GLY A 81 -12.21 7.35 -17.14
CA GLY A 81 -11.56 7.89 -15.96
C GLY A 81 -10.18 8.46 -16.25
N LYS A 82 -9.39 7.76 -17.07
CA LYS A 82 -8.09 8.25 -17.53
C LYS A 82 -8.21 9.59 -18.28
N ALA A 83 -9.23 9.76 -19.12
CA ALA A 83 -9.46 11.00 -19.85
C ALA A 83 -9.83 12.16 -18.90
N VAL A 84 -10.71 11.92 -17.94
CA VAL A 84 -11.10 12.90 -16.91
C VAL A 84 -9.90 13.30 -16.04
N CYS A 85 -9.15 12.32 -15.53
CA CYS A 85 -7.96 12.59 -14.71
C CYS A 85 -6.90 13.38 -15.47
N ARG A 86 -6.67 13.05 -16.76
CA ARG A 86 -5.76 13.81 -17.62
C ARG A 86 -6.23 15.25 -17.76
N HIS A 87 -7.52 15.48 -17.95
CA HIS A 87 -8.07 16.84 -18.05
C HIS A 87 -7.82 17.62 -16.76
N PHE A 88 -8.07 17.02 -15.59
CA PHE A 88 -7.80 17.65 -14.31
C PHE A 88 -6.32 17.94 -14.09
N ALA A 89 -5.43 17.01 -14.47
CA ALA A 89 -4.00 17.21 -14.36
C ALA A 89 -3.49 18.37 -15.23
N ILE A 90 -3.96 18.48 -16.48
CA ILE A 90 -3.59 19.59 -17.39
C ILE A 90 -4.02 20.94 -16.81
N HIS A 91 -5.19 21.01 -16.15
CA HIS A 91 -5.71 22.26 -15.58
C HIS A 91 -5.28 22.47 -14.12
N SER A 92 -4.35 21.66 -13.62
CA SER A 92 -3.86 21.72 -12.21
C SER A 92 -4.98 21.68 -11.17
N MET A 93 -6.09 21.01 -11.50
CA MET A 93 -7.19 20.81 -10.54
C MET A 93 -6.86 19.65 -9.61
N PRO A 94 -6.96 19.82 -8.28
CA PRO A 94 -6.67 18.74 -7.35
C PRO A 94 -7.74 17.65 -7.42
N PHE A 95 -7.33 16.39 -7.49
CA PHE A 95 -8.24 15.26 -7.53
C PHE A 95 -7.65 14.01 -6.87
N VAL A 96 -8.54 13.10 -6.47
CA VAL A 96 -8.23 11.78 -5.93
C VAL A 96 -8.97 10.74 -6.77
N VAL A 97 -8.29 9.66 -7.10
CA VAL A 97 -8.87 8.53 -7.83
C VAL A 97 -9.20 7.40 -6.87
N ILE A 98 -10.40 6.85 -6.96
CA ILE A 98 -10.79 5.60 -6.30
C ILE A 98 -10.90 4.52 -7.37
N GLU A 99 -10.14 3.44 -7.21
CA GLU A 99 -10.14 2.34 -8.17
C GLU A 99 -9.96 1.01 -7.44
N LYS A 100 -10.62 -0.03 -7.94
CA LYS A 100 -10.59 -1.38 -7.38
C LYS A 100 -9.61 -2.29 -8.11
N ASN A 101 -9.43 -2.09 -9.40
CA ASN A 101 -8.55 -2.91 -10.23
C ASN A 101 -7.08 -2.53 -9.99
N HIS A 102 -6.27 -3.54 -9.63
CA HIS A 102 -4.86 -3.37 -9.31
C HIS A 102 -4.02 -2.76 -10.45
N ASP A 103 -4.24 -3.19 -11.68
CA ASP A 103 -3.48 -2.73 -12.86
C ASP A 103 -3.77 -1.26 -13.16
N HIS A 104 -5.02 -0.86 -12.99
CA HIS A 104 -5.43 0.54 -13.11
C HIS A 104 -4.85 1.41 -12.00
N LEU A 105 -4.79 0.89 -10.77
CA LEU A 105 -4.18 1.55 -9.62
C LEU A 105 -2.70 1.84 -9.87
N GLU A 106 -1.94 0.82 -10.31
CA GLU A 106 -0.50 0.98 -10.60
C GLU A 106 -0.30 2.00 -11.72
N THR A 107 -1.09 1.90 -12.80
CA THR A 107 -1.04 2.89 -13.90
C THR A 107 -1.27 4.33 -13.41
N ALA A 108 -2.24 4.53 -12.52
CA ALA A 108 -2.54 5.85 -11.98
C ALA A 108 -1.43 6.37 -11.04
N ARG A 109 -0.83 5.47 -10.26
CA ARG A 109 0.32 5.78 -9.39
C ARG A 109 1.56 6.17 -10.19
N ASP A 110 1.84 5.47 -11.28
CA ASP A 110 2.99 5.75 -12.15
C ASP A 110 2.86 7.12 -12.82
N LEU A 111 1.62 7.56 -13.06
CA LEU A 111 1.32 8.93 -13.53
C LEU A 111 1.42 9.99 -12.42
N GLY A 112 1.70 9.60 -11.17
CA GLY A 112 1.83 10.50 -10.04
C GLY A 112 0.50 10.97 -9.44
N TYR A 113 -0.62 10.30 -9.75
CA TYR A 113 -1.93 10.67 -9.23
C TYR A 113 -2.14 10.15 -7.81
N LEU A 114 -2.95 10.86 -7.02
CA LEU A 114 -3.37 10.41 -5.70
C LEU A 114 -4.47 9.36 -5.88
N VAL A 115 -4.22 8.15 -5.37
CA VAL A 115 -5.07 6.99 -5.61
C VAL A 115 -5.41 6.27 -4.32
N LEU A 116 -6.68 5.94 -4.14
CA LEU A 116 -7.17 5.05 -3.10
C LEU A 116 -7.63 3.73 -3.70
N SER A 117 -7.15 2.64 -3.11
CA SER A 117 -7.61 1.30 -3.46
C SER A 117 -8.88 0.97 -2.68
N GLY A 118 -9.96 0.73 -3.38
CA GLY A 118 -11.23 0.33 -2.77
C GLY A 118 -12.41 0.48 -3.72
N ASP A 119 -13.57 0.10 -3.20
CA ASP A 119 -14.83 0.28 -3.90
C ASP A 119 -15.42 1.66 -3.57
N ALA A 120 -15.76 2.45 -4.59
CA ALA A 120 -16.37 3.75 -4.42
C ALA A 120 -17.80 3.69 -3.86
N GLY A 121 -18.39 2.49 -3.79
CA GLY A 121 -19.66 2.24 -3.09
C GLY A 121 -19.54 2.13 -1.57
N GLU A 122 -18.32 2.04 -1.04
CA GLU A 122 -18.09 1.94 0.39
C GLU A 122 -17.91 3.34 1.01
N ASP A 123 -18.76 3.70 1.98
CA ASP A 123 -18.69 4.99 2.67
C ASP A 123 -17.33 5.25 3.31
N ALA A 124 -16.72 4.21 3.89
CA ALA A 124 -15.39 4.29 4.49
C ALA A 124 -14.28 4.71 3.49
N ILE A 125 -14.41 4.34 2.22
CA ILE A 125 -13.47 4.73 1.16
C ILE A 125 -13.72 6.18 0.74
N LEU A 126 -14.97 6.60 0.65
CA LEU A 126 -15.34 7.97 0.34
C LEU A 126 -14.90 8.93 1.46
N GLU A 127 -15.03 8.53 2.72
CA GLU A 127 -14.52 9.30 3.85
C GLU A 127 -13.00 9.47 3.79
N LYS A 128 -12.25 8.39 3.49
CA LYS A 128 -10.79 8.44 3.28
C LYS A 128 -10.41 9.31 2.08
N ALA A 129 -11.23 9.35 1.04
CA ALA A 129 -11.05 10.25 -0.08
C ALA A 129 -11.34 11.71 0.26
N GLY A 130 -11.85 12.00 1.45
CA GLY A 130 -12.19 13.34 1.91
C GLY A 130 -13.45 13.91 1.26
N ILE A 131 -14.49 13.10 1.10
CA ILE A 131 -15.77 13.49 0.47
C ILE A 131 -16.34 14.78 1.04
N GLN A 132 -16.20 15.01 2.36
CA GLN A 132 -16.69 16.19 3.04
C GLN A 132 -15.97 17.49 2.65
N LYS A 133 -14.74 17.35 2.07
CA LYS A 133 -13.90 18.48 1.63
C LYS A 133 -13.86 18.60 0.10
N ALA A 134 -14.50 17.66 -0.59
CA ALA A 134 -14.52 17.61 -2.04
C ALA A 134 -15.49 18.64 -2.63
N VAL A 135 -15.16 19.16 -3.80
CA VAL A 135 -16.05 20.04 -4.59
C VAL A 135 -17.10 19.21 -5.32
N GLY A 136 -16.73 18.02 -5.75
CA GLY A 136 -17.62 17.13 -6.47
C GLY A 136 -17.06 15.72 -6.60
N LEU A 137 -17.94 14.78 -6.86
CA LEU A 137 -17.65 13.38 -7.13
C LEU A 137 -18.06 13.05 -8.56
N ILE A 138 -17.17 12.40 -9.29
CA ILE A 138 -17.41 11.93 -10.66
C ILE A 138 -17.43 10.41 -10.62
N ALA A 139 -18.62 9.83 -10.76
CA ALA A 139 -18.80 8.39 -10.82
C ALA A 139 -18.75 7.91 -12.28
N ILE A 140 -17.83 6.99 -12.57
CA ILE A 140 -17.67 6.38 -13.88
C ILE A 140 -17.99 4.90 -13.72
N LEU A 141 -19.26 4.55 -13.88
CA LEU A 141 -19.80 3.23 -13.62
C LEU A 141 -19.78 2.35 -14.87
N GLY A 142 -19.17 1.17 -14.76
CA GLY A 142 -19.35 0.05 -15.69
C GLY A 142 -18.50 0.06 -16.97
N VAL A 143 -18.55 -1.07 -17.65
CA VAL A 143 -17.79 -1.37 -18.88
C VAL A 143 -18.29 -0.57 -20.09
N ASP A 144 -19.56 -0.14 -20.07
CA ASP A 144 -20.25 0.63 -21.13
C ASP A 144 -20.85 1.94 -20.61
N ALA A 145 -20.24 2.54 -19.57
CA ALA A 145 -20.78 3.75 -18.98
C ALA A 145 -20.87 4.89 -19.99
N GLU A 146 -22.01 5.05 -20.63
CA GLU A 146 -22.41 6.30 -21.27
C GLU A 146 -22.60 7.42 -20.25
N ASN A 147 -22.68 7.07 -18.96
CA ASN A 147 -23.03 7.97 -17.87
C ASN A 147 -21.81 8.31 -17.01
N VAL A 148 -21.30 9.51 -17.18
CA VAL A 148 -20.43 10.19 -16.21
C VAL A 148 -21.32 11.08 -15.36
N PHE A 149 -21.52 10.70 -14.10
CA PHE A 149 -22.29 11.53 -13.17
C PHE A 149 -21.37 12.46 -12.39
N LEU A 150 -21.58 13.75 -12.53
CA LEU A 150 -20.98 14.76 -11.67
C LEU A 150 -21.99 15.08 -10.55
N ILE A 151 -21.69 14.65 -9.34
CA ILE A 151 -22.51 14.96 -8.17
C ILE A 151 -21.82 16.09 -7.41
N PRO A 152 -22.38 17.31 -7.38
CA PRO A 152 -21.86 18.36 -6.52
C PRO A 152 -22.04 17.94 -5.08
N VAL A 153 -20.96 17.94 -4.30
CA VAL A 153 -21.02 17.64 -2.87
C VAL A 153 -21.49 18.93 -2.16
N SER A 154 -22.80 19.13 -2.15
CA SER A 154 -23.43 20.12 -1.29
C SER A 154 -23.71 19.47 0.07
N TYR A 155 -23.37 20.15 1.13
CA TYR A 155 -23.37 19.71 2.54
C TYR A 155 -24.76 19.30 3.10
N THR A 156 -25.45 18.39 2.47
CA THR A 156 -26.66 17.77 3.02
C THR A 156 -26.66 16.30 2.67
N HIS A 157 -26.57 15.46 3.68
CA HIS A 157 -26.80 14.01 3.73
C HIS A 157 -27.03 13.32 2.36
N LEU A 158 -25.98 12.67 1.83
CA LEU A 158 -26.09 11.78 0.67
C LEU A 158 -26.83 10.51 1.11
N THR A 159 -28.14 10.52 1.00
CA THR A 159 -28.91 9.29 0.90
C THR A 159 -28.82 8.83 -0.56
N LEU A 160 -27.96 7.86 -0.82
CA LEU A 160 -27.98 7.14 -2.10
C LEU A 160 -29.32 6.41 -2.21
N PRO A 161 -30.05 6.53 -3.32
CA PRO A 161 -31.24 5.73 -3.53
C PRO A 161 -30.82 4.27 -3.68
N THR A 162 -31.14 3.47 -2.66
CA THR A 162 -31.10 2.00 -2.76
C THR A 162 -32.28 1.55 -3.61
N SER A 163 -32.00 1.05 -4.78
CA SER A 163 -32.94 0.25 -5.58
C SER A 163 -32.25 -1.03 -6.02
#